data_64b37d9087b7898f63a52b9e89a071d7
#
_entry.id   64b37d9087b7898f63a52b9e89a071d7
#
_cell.length_a   1.000
_cell.length_b   1.000
_cell.length_c   1.000
_cell.angle_alpha   90.00
_cell.angle_beta   90.00
_cell.angle_gamma   90.00
#
_symmetry.space_group_name_H-M   'P 1'
#
loop_
_entity.id
_entity.type
_entity.pdbx_description
1 polymer ?
#
loop_
_entity_poly.entity_id
_entity_poly.type
_entity_poly.pdbx_seq_one_letter_code
_entity_poly.pdbx_strand_id
1 'polypeptide(L)'
;MELRAQDLWKYYGERAVVQGVTLHLQPGEILGLLGPNGAGKTTTFGMLYGGVIPSRGLVQVGPYNVHRQGRQVRRILGVVTQENNLDPDFTVLENLVFFAHHYKITGRTAQRRAWELLDQAGLTAYAHQRVDVLSGGLKRRLVLARALVHHPKIVFLDEPTTGLDPDARQEFWRSIATLKQSGCSVLLTTHYMDEAQRLSDRLLLLQKGVVVDQGAPADLIRRIIGAEVAEIEGVDQEVVQRLAEAAGVWWRPLGQGFVVSLPDHDAPLWQALQALPSTRLSRRQANLEDVFLRLTGQELAD
;
A
#
# COMPACT_ATOMS: atom_id res chain seq x y z
N MET A 1 -4.09 -11.00 15.64
CA MET A 1 -2.87 -10.46 16.31
C MET A 1 -2.77 -9.00 15.90
N GLU A 2 -2.59 -8.07 16.86
CA GLU A 2 -2.45 -6.65 16.58
C GLU A 2 -0.99 -6.21 16.52
N LEU A 3 -0.74 -5.11 15.80
CA LEU A 3 0.54 -4.39 15.83
C LEU A 3 0.27 -2.94 16.25
N ARG A 4 1.07 -2.43 17.16
CA ARG A 4 1.03 -1.04 17.63
C ARG A 4 2.40 -0.39 17.49
N ALA A 5 2.42 0.79 16.92
CA ALA A 5 3.59 1.65 16.86
C ALA A 5 3.24 3.01 17.48
N GLN A 6 4.12 3.52 18.33
CA GLN A 6 3.89 4.77 19.07
C GLN A 6 5.08 5.70 18.91
N ASP A 7 4.80 6.90 18.41
CA ASP A 7 5.74 8.02 18.31
C ASP A 7 7.07 7.62 17.67
N LEU A 8 7.00 6.99 16.49
CA LEU A 8 8.18 6.52 15.78
C LEU A 8 8.93 7.67 15.13
N TRP A 9 10.21 7.78 15.46
CA TRP A 9 11.16 8.71 14.84
C TRP A 9 12.33 7.95 14.26
N LYS A 10 12.81 8.42 13.13
CA LYS A 10 14.06 7.94 12.52
C LYS A 10 14.86 9.06 11.94
N TYR A 11 16.10 9.15 12.40
CA TYR A 11 17.11 10.06 11.89
C TYR A 11 18.21 9.28 11.16
N TYR A 12 18.67 9.81 10.04
CA TYR A 12 19.90 9.41 9.36
C TYR A 12 20.80 10.66 9.31
N GLY A 13 21.83 10.67 10.15
CA GLY A 13 22.56 11.91 10.46
C GLY A 13 21.60 12.96 11.04
N GLU A 14 21.61 14.15 10.49
CA GLU A 14 20.72 15.26 10.92
C GLU A 14 19.32 15.21 10.26
N ARG A 15 19.14 14.36 9.24
CA ARG A 15 17.87 14.28 8.51
C ARG A 15 16.85 13.43 9.24
N ALA A 16 15.74 14.05 9.65
CA ALA A 16 14.57 13.33 10.13
C ALA A 16 13.80 12.74 8.94
N VAL A 17 13.78 11.41 8.83
CA VAL A 17 13.08 10.68 7.75
C VAL A 17 11.70 10.21 8.18
N VAL A 18 11.53 9.91 9.47
CA VAL A 18 10.22 9.59 10.08
C VAL A 18 10.06 10.44 11.34
N GLN A 19 8.89 11.06 11.51
CA GLN A 19 8.66 12.12 12.48
C GLN A 19 7.33 11.89 13.23
N GLY A 20 7.40 11.15 14.36
CA GLY A 20 6.26 10.96 15.25
C GLY A 20 5.16 10.04 14.71
N VAL A 21 5.49 9.10 13.82
CA VAL A 21 4.49 8.19 13.24
C VAL A 21 3.91 7.28 14.31
N THR A 22 2.60 7.33 14.46
CA THR A 22 1.82 6.45 15.35
C THR A 22 0.78 5.73 14.51
N LEU A 23 0.72 4.39 14.65
CA LEU A 23 -0.27 3.57 13.94
C LEU A 23 -0.64 2.32 14.73
N HIS A 24 -1.77 1.76 14.35
CA HIS A 24 -2.29 0.52 14.89
C HIS A 24 -2.85 -0.33 13.76
N LEU A 25 -2.39 -1.57 13.62
CA LEU A 25 -2.95 -2.56 12.71
C LEU A 25 -3.82 -3.53 13.52
N GLN A 26 -5.09 -3.60 13.18
CA GLN A 26 -6.05 -4.49 13.83
C GLN A 26 -5.96 -5.94 13.31
N PRO A 27 -6.42 -6.94 14.07
CA PRO A 27 -6.51 -8.31 13.58
C PRO A 27 -7.44 -8.42 12.35
N GLY A 28 -6.92 -9.01 11.27
CA GLY A 28 -7.67 -9.20 10.01
C GLY A 28 -7.83 -7.93 9.15
N GLU A 29 -7.17 -6.83 9.53
CA GLU A 29 -7.17 -5.57 8.79
C GLU A 29 -6.09 -5.58 7.70
N ILE A 30 -6.37 -4.90 6.58
CA ILE A 30 -5.37 -4.45 5.63
C ILE A 30 -5.14 -2.95 5.85
N LEU A 31 -3.96 -2.60 6.37
CA LEU A 31 -3.53 -1.22 6.57
C LEU A 31 -2.54 -0.83 5.48
N GLY A 32 -2.85 0.21 4.71
CA GLY A 32 -1.99 0.76 3.67
C GLY A 32 -1.21 1.97 4.16
N LEU A 33 0.08 2.04 3.86
CA LEU A 33 0.90 3.24 3.96
C LEU A 33 1.06 3.82 2.56
N LEU A 34 0.36 4.91 2.27
CA LEU A 34 0.35 5.58 0.97
C LEU A 34 1.17 6.87 1.04
N GLY A 35 1.97 7.13 0.03
CA GLY A 35 2.75 8.36 -0.09
C GLY A 35 3.77 8.33 -1.21
N PRO A 36 4.35 9.47 -1.60
CA PRO A 36 5.34 9.56 -2.67
C PRO A 36 6.66 8.88 -2.30
N ASN A 37 7.52 8.75 -3.29
CA ASN A 37 8.90 8.33 -3.06
C ASN A 37 9.60 9.30 -2.12
N GLY A 38 10.33 8.78 -1.13
CA GLY A 38 10.95 9.59 -0.08
C GLY A 38 10.02 10.05 1.06
N ALA A 39 8.74 9.69 1.07
CA ALA A 39 7.82 10.02 2.16
C ALA A 39 8.13 9.32 3.51
N GLY A 40 9.06 8.36 3.52
CA GLY A 40 9.41 7.60 4.72
C GLY A 40 8.70 6.25 4.84
N LYS A 41 7.97 5.78 3.80
CA LYS A 41 7.24 4.51 3.79
C LYS A 41 8.13 3.32 4.14
N THR A 42 9.18 3.06 3.35
CA THR A 42 10.11 1.93 3.54
C THR A 42 10.83 1.99 4.88
N THR A 43 11.19 3.20 5.34
CA THR A 43 11.81 3.35 6.68
C THR A 43 10.82 3.03 7.79
N THR A 44 9.59 3.55 7.71
CA THR A 44 8.51 3.22 8.66
C THR A 44 8.21 1.72 8.65
N PHE A 45 8.03 1.15 7.48
CA PHE A 45 7.84 -0.27 7.26
C PHE A 45 8.98 -1.09 7.90
N GLY A 46 10.25 -0.70 7.64
CA GLY A 46 11.42 -1.35 8.21
C GLY A 46 11.44 -1.34 9.75
N MET A 47 11.00 -0.22 10.36
CA MET A 47 10.89 -0.14 11.83
C MET A 47 9.80 -1.08 12.37
N LEU A 48 8.69 -1.24 11.65
CA LEU A 48 7.56 -2.04 12.10
C LEU A 48 7.83 -3.55 12.14
N TYR A 49 8.65 -4.08 11.22
CA TYR A 49 9.03 -5.51 11.26
C TYR A 49 10.38 -5.77 11.94
N GLY A 50 11.10 -4.72 12.35
CA GLY A 50 12.37 -4.84 13.07
C GLY A 50 13.61 -4.88 12.20
N GLY A 51 13.51 -4.52 10.91
CA GLY A 51 14.65 -4.36 10.00
C GLY A 51 15.40 -3.04 10.21
N VAL A 52 14.71 -2.02 10.74
CA VAL A 52 15.29 -0.71 11.07
C VAL A 52 15.00 -0.40 12.55
N ILE A 53 16.03 -0.03 13.31
CA ILE A 53 15.85 0.39 14.70
C ILE A 53 15.39 1.86 14.71
N PRO A 54 14.25 2.19 15.35
CA PRO A 54 13.82 3.57 15.50
C PRO A 54 14.80 4.37 16.36
N SER A 55 14.94 5.66 16.07
CA SER A 55 15.70 6.58 16.92
C SER A 55 14.93 6.91 18.21
N ARG A 56 13.59 6.90 18.11
CA ARG A 56 12.66 7.07 19.24
C ARG A 56 11.35 6.35 18.92
N GLY A 57 10.61 6.01 19.97
CA GLY A 57 9.31 5.35 19.85
C GLY A 57 9.40 3.84 20.13
N LEU A 58 8.25 3.18 19.96
CA LEU A 58 8.08 1.77 20.33
C LEU A 58 7.22 1.05 19.29
N VAL A 59 7.61 -0.19 18.96
CA VAL A 59 6.80 -1.10 18.16
C VAL A 59 6.53 -2.38 18.93
N GLN A 60 5.27 -2.79 18.98
CA GLN A 60 4.80 -4.02 19.63
C GLN A 60 3.95 -4.84 18.67
N VAL A 61 4.14 -6.17 18.69
CA VAL A 61 3.28 -7.17 18.01
C VAL A 61 2.73 -8.09 19.09
N GLY A 62 1.43 -7.92 19.40
CA GLY A 62 0.84 -8.55 20.56
C GLY A 62 1.63 -8.18 21.82
N PRO A 63 2.12 -9.18 22.64
CA PRO A 63 2.87 -8.89 23.85
C PRO A 63 4.36 -8.58 23.60
N TYR A 64 4.87 -8.70 22.37
CA TYR A 64 6.29 -8.66 22.06
C TYR A 64 6.74 -7.30 21.55
N ASN A 65 7.82 -6.78 22.15
CA ASN A 65 8.55 -5.64 21.59
C ASN A 65 9.37 -6.08 20.37
N VAL A 66 9.16 -5.44 19.24
CA VAL A 66 9.77 -5.83 17.96
C VAL A 66 11.30 -5.81 18.00
N HIS A 67 11.88 -4.79 18.63
CA HIS A 67 13.33 -4.60 18.62
C HIS A 67 14.06 -5.32 19.76
N ARG A 68 13.35 -5.70 20.83
CA ARG A 68 13.92 -6.46 21.94
C ARG A 68 13.68 -7.96 21.84
N GLN A 69 12.58 -8.35 21.22
CA GLN A 69 12.11 -9.74 21.15
C GLN A 69 11.96 -10.22 19.70
N GLY A 70 12.88 -9.81 18.83
CA GLY A 70 12.80 -10.05 17.38
C GLY A 70 12.67 -11.53 16.97
N ARG A 71 13.18 -12.49 17.79
CA ARG A 71 13.04 -13.92 17.51
C ARG A 71 11.59 -14.39 17.63
N GLN A 72 10.86 -13.90 18.64
CA GLN A 72 9.43 -14.20 18.84
C GLN A 72 8.59 -13.53 17.74
N VAL A 73 8.91 -12.27 17.45
CA VAL A 73 8.21 -11.49 16.42
C VAL A 73 8.35 -12.12 15.03
N ARG A 74 9.55 -12.54 14.62
CA ARG A 74 9.77 -13.19 13.31
C ARG A 74 8.95 -14.46 13.10
N ARG A 75 8.50 -15.13 14.15
CA ARG A 75 7.61 -16.30 14.04
C ARG A 75 6.15 -15.93 13.74
N ILE A 76 5.82 -14.66 13.91
CA ILE A 76 4.46 -14.12 13.75
C ILE A 76 4.33 -13.35 12.44
N LEU A 77 5.45 -12.82 11.94
CA LEU A 77 5.49 -11.96 10.76
C LEU A 77 5.96 -12.72 9.51
N GLY A 78 5.26 -12.54 8.40
CA GLY A 78 5.77 -12.78 7.05
C GLY A 78 6.16 -11.44 6.43
N VAL A 79 7.32 -11.37 5.77
CA VAL A 79 7.80 -10.13 5.16
C VAL A 79 8.13 -10.36 3.70
N VAL A 80 7.56 -9.54 2.84
CA VAL A 80 7.81 -9.46 1.40
C VAL A 80 8.40 -8.07 1.15
N THR A 81 9.69 -8.02 0.91
CA THR A 81 10.43 -6.80 0.56
C THR A 81 10.26 -6.47 -0.92
N GLN A 82 10.68 -5.28 -1.33
CA GLN A 82 10.65 -4.87 -2.74
C GLN A 82 11.48 -5.82 -3.61
N GLU A 83 12.65 -6.24 -3.14
CA GLU A 83 13.47 -7.26 -3.80
C GLU A 83 12.93 -8.67 -3.56
N ASN A 84 13.02 -9.52 -4.57
CA ASN A 84 12.50 -10.89 -4.48
C ASN A 84 13.33 -11.80 -3.55
N ASN A 85 14.65 -11.60 -3.48
CA ASN A 85 15.59 -12.37 -2.63
C ASN A 85 15.37 -13.90 -2.69
N LEU A 86 15.00 -14.43 -3.88
CA LEU A 86 14.92 -15.87 -4.15
C LEU A 86 16.32 -16.40 -4.41
N ASP A 87 16.56 -17.62 -3.98
CA ASP A 87 17.84 -18.27 -4.27
C ASP A 87 17.81 -18.80 -5.71
N PRO A 88 18.69 -18.32 -6.61
CA PRO A 88 18.69 -18.72 -8.01
C PRO A 88 19.20 -20.15 -8.24
N ASP A 89 19.90 -20.74 -7.27
CA ASP A 89 20.43 -22.10 -7.38
C ASP A 89 19.39 -23.16 -7.04
N PHE A 90 18.29 -22.77 -6.39
CA PHE A 90 17.20 -23.65 -6.02
C PHE A 90 16.06 -23.62 -7.04
N THR A 91 15.34 -24.73 -7.13
CA THR A 91 14.04 -24.80 -7.78
C THR A 91 12.99 -24.02 -6.99
N VAL A 92 11.84 -23.79 -7.60
CA VAL A 92 10.67 -23.15 -6.96
C VAL A 92 10.27 -23.86 -5.67
N LEU A 93 10.20 -25.20 -5.70
CA LEU A 93 9.88 -26.01 -4.52
C LEU A 93 10.97 -25.92 -3.45
N GLU A 94 12.25 -26.05 -3.85
CA GLU A 94 13.37 -26.01 -2.92
C GLU A 94 13.48 -24.66 -2.21
N ASN A 95 13.19 -23.54 -2.88
CA ASN A 95 13.12 -22.22 -2.23
C ASN A 95 12.16 -22.21 -1.05
N LEU A 96 10.98 -22.83 -1.18
CA LEU A 96 10.00 -22.90 -0.09
C LEU A 96 10.45 -23.88 1.01
N VAL A 97 10.92 -25.07 0.64
CA VAL A 97 11.37 -26.10 1.58
C VAL A 97 12.57 -25.61 2.39
N PHE A 98 13.56 -25.01 1.73
CA PHE A 98 14.73 -24.45 2.41
C PHE A 98 14.34 -23.32 3.38
N PHE A 99 13.47 -22.41 2.94
CA PHE A 99 13.01 -21.32 3.81
C PHE A 99 12.21 -21.83 5.03
N ALA A 100 11.47 -22.93 4.88
CA ALA A 100 10.75 -23.58 5.99
C ALA A 100 11.69 -24.03 7.12
N HIS A 101 12.92 -24.43 6.80
CA HIS A 101 13.92 -24.84 7.79
C HIS A 101 14.29 -23.75 8.78
N HIS A 102 14.26 -22.46 8.39
CA HIS A 102 14.51 -21.34 9.29
C HIS A 102 13.47 -21.26 10.44
N TYR A 103 12.29 -21.82 10.18
CA TYR A 103 11.18 -21.90 11.16
C TYR A 103 11.06 -23.27 11.84
N LYS A 104 12.09 -24.15 11.66
CA LYS A 104 12.11 -25.52 12.17
C LYS A 104 11.01 -26.43 11.59
N ILE A 105 10.49 -26.09 10.42
CA ILE A 105 9.61 -26.94 9.63
C ILE A 105 10.50 -27.75 8.69
N THR A 106 10.55 -29.07 8.88
CA THR A 106 11.53 -29.95 8.19
C THR A 106 10.89 -31.19 7.63
N GLY A 107 11.62 -31.93 6.79
CA GLY A 107 11.22 -33.23 6.24
C GLY A 107 9.88 -33.20 5.49
N ARG A 108 9.05 -34.22 5.69
CA ARG A 108 7.75 -34.37 5.00
C ARG A 108 6.81 -33.19 5.27
N THR A 109 6.88 -32.58 6.45
CA THR A 109 6.03 -31.43 6.80
C THR A 109 6.39 -30.20 5.95
N ALA A 110 7.70 -29.93 5.76
CA ALA A 110 8.14 -28.84 4.89
C ALA A 110 7.70 -29.05 3.44
N GLN A 111 7.90 -30.28 2.92
CA GLN A 111 7.47 -30.61 1.57
C GLN A 111 5.96 -30.44 1.36
N ARG A 112 5.15 -31.02 2.26
CA ARG A 112 3.69 -30.87 2.20
C ARG A 112 3.29 -29.40 2.21
N ARG A 113 3.86 -28.61 3.14
CA ARG A 113 3.58 -27.18 3.23
C ARG A 113 3.98 -26.42 1.97
N ALA A 114 5.13 -26.73 1.40
CA ALA A 114 5.58 -26.12 0.15
C ALA A 114 4.62 -26.41 -1.01
N TRP A 115 4.16 -27.65 -1.15
CA TRP A 115 3.19 -28.02 -2.18
C TRP A 115 1.84 -27.31 -2.00
N GLU A 116 1.31 -27.22 -0.76
CA GLU A 116 0.09 -26.46 -0.45
C GLU A 116 0.22 -25.00 -0.90
N LEU A 117 1.37 -24.38 -0.64
CA LEU A 117 1.61 -22.99 -1.01
C LEU A 117 1.82 -22.79 -2.52
N LEU A 118 2.46 -23.75 -3.19
CA LEU A 118 2.59 -23.72 -4.65
C LEU A 118 1.23 -23.84 -5.34
N ASP A 119 0.35 -24.68 -4.81
CA ASP A 119 -1.01 -24.83 -5.32
C ASP A 119 -1.80 -23.51 -5.15
N GLN A 120 -1.78 -22.92 -3.95
CA GLN A 120 -2.43 -21.65 -3.66
C GLN A 120 -1.89 -20.48 -4.51
N ALA A 121 -0.60 -20.51 -4.84
CA ALA A 121 0.05 -19.49 -5.66
C ALA A 121 -0.08 -19.74 -7.18
N GLY A 122 -0.67 -20.88 -7.60
CA GLY A 122 -0.74 -21.28 -9.02
C GLY A 122 0.64 -21.59 -9.61
N LEU A 123 1.57 -22.14 -8.79
CA LEU A 123 2.96 -22.40 -9.17
C LEU A 123 3.30 -23.90 -9.26
N THR A 124 2.31 -24.78 -9.12
CA THR A 124 2.52 -26.25 -9.12
C THR A 124 3.25 -26.76 -10.36
N ALA A 125 2.90 -26.23 -11.55
CA ALA A 125 3.53 -26.60 -12.81
C ALA A 125 5.03 -26.21 -12.91
N TYR A 126 5.46 -25.27 -12.08
CA TYR A 126 6.82 -24.72 -12.06
C TYR A 126 7.67 -25.31 -10.92
N ALA A 127 7.12 -26.21 -10.09
CA ALA A 127 7.73 -26.67 -8.84
C ALA A 127 9.20 -27.13 -8.98
N HIS A 128 9.52 -27.83 -10.05
CA HIS A 128 10.85 -28.39 -10.33
C HIS A 128 11.70 -27.51 -11.26
N GLN A 129 11.20 -26.35 -11.65
CA GLN A 129 11.95 -25.39 -12.47
C GLN A 129 12.77 -24.45 -11.59
N ARG A 130 13.86 -23.92 -12.13
CA ARG A 130 14.66 -22.89 -11.46
C ARG A 130 13.88 -21.57 -11.45
N VAL A 131 14.15 -20.72 -10.47
CA VAL A 131 13.43 -19.45 -10.31
C VAL A 131 13.76 -18.41 -11.38
N ASP A 132 14.91 -18.55 -12.07
CA ASP A 132 15.33 -17.63 -13.13
C ASP A 132 14.41 -17.67 -14.36
N VAL A 133 13.78 -18.82 -14.65
CA VAL A 133 12.84 -18.96 -15.78
C VAL A 133 11.44 -18.37 -15.51
N LEU A 134 11.15 -17.97 -14.27
CA LEU A 134 9.86 -17.39 -13.92
C LEU A 134 9.74 -15.93 -14.37
N SER A 135 8.55 -15.54 -14.82
CA SER A 135 8.21 -14.13 -15.01
C SER A 135 8.25 -13.34 -13.70
N GLY A 136 8.28 -12.01 -13.77
CA GLY A 136 8.25 -11.14 -12.59
C GLY A 136 7.05 -11.41 -11.68
N GLY A 137 5.86 -11.59 -12.26
CA GLY A 137 4.63 -11.91 -11.53
C GLY A 137 4.69 -13.27 -10.84
N LEU A 138 5.23 -14.31 -11.52
CA LEU A 138 5.42 -15.63 -10.91
C LEU A 138 6.44 -15.60 -9.76
N LYS A 139 7.55 -14.87 -9.94
CA LYS A 139 8.54 -14.63 -8.86
C LYS A 139 7.89 -13.95 -7.67
N ARG A 140 7.08 -12.94 -7.89
CA ARG A 140 6.41 -12.20 -6.81
C ARG A 140 5.44 -13.06 -6.03
N ARG A 141 4.66 -13.92 -6.72
CA ARG A 141 3.79 -14.92 -6.07
C ARG A 141 4.59 -15.95 -5.27
N LEU A 142 5.75 -16.39 -5.76
CA LEU A 142 6.63 -17.28 -5.01
C LEU A 142 7.19 -16.64 -3.75
N VAL A 143 7.59 -15.37 -3.80
CA VAL A 143 8.04 -14.61 -2.61
C VAL A 143 6.93 -14.49 -1.57
N LEU A 144 5.70 -14.23 -2.00
CA LEU A 144 4.54 -14.23 -1.11
C LEU A 144 4.32 -15.61 -0.48
N ALA A 145 4.30 -16.68 -1.29
CA ALA A 145 4.18 -18.06 -0.81
C ALA A 145 5.27 -18.39 0.23
N ARG A 146 6.51 -17.98 -0.03
CA ARG A 146 7.64 -18.15 0.89
C ARG A 146 7.39 -17.44 2.23
N ALA A 147 6.89 -16.21 2.20
CA ALA A 147 6.56 -15.47 3.42
C ALA A 147 5.46 -16.13 4.27
N LEU A 148 4.65 -17.01 3.68
CA LEU A 148 3.54 -17.70 4.33
C LEU A 148 3.89 -19.10 4.88
N VAL A 149 5.11 -19.59 4.67
CA VAL A 149 5.53 -20.95 5.01
C VAL A 149 5.23 -21.31 6.47
N HIS A 150 5.48 -20.39 7.39
CA HIS A 150 5.40 -20.60 8.84
C HIS A 150 4.05 -20.14 9.44
N HIS A 151 3.01 -19.94 8.63
CA HIS A 151 1.67 -19.49 9.05
C HIS A 151 1.69 -18.17 9.84
N PRO A 152 2.24 -17.09 9.28
CA PRO A 152 2.30 -15.80 9.96
C PRO A 152 0.90 -15.29 10.30
N LYS A 153 0.81 -14.44 11.32
CA LYS A 153 -0.44 -13.75 11.68
C LYS A 153 -0.54 -12.37 11.05
N ILE A 154 0.60 -11.79 10.70
CA ILE A 154 0.68 -10.50 10.01
C ILE A 154 1.65 -10.65 8.83
N VAL A 155 1.26 -10.17 7.67
CA VAL A 155 2.10 -10.11 6.47
C VAL A 155 2.41 -8.68 6.13
N PHE A 156 3.68 -8.40 5.91
CA PHE A 156 4.21 -7.13 5.49
C PHE A 156 4.55 -7.17 4.00
N LEU A 157 4.06 -6.22 3.22
CA LEU A 157 4.25 -6.12 1.77
C LEU A 157 4.82 -4.74 1.43
N ASP A 158 6.10 -4.68 1.03
CA ASP A 158 6.73 -3.43 0.62
C ASP A 158 6.62 -3.28 -0.91
N GLU A 159 5.81 -2.32 -1.35
CA GLU A 159 5.51 -2.01 -2.75
C GLU A 159 5.32 -3.28 -3.60
N PRO A 160 4.32 -4.12 -3.27
CA PRO A 160 4.28 -5.51 -3.72
C PRO A 160 4.06 -5.68 -5.21
N THR A 161 3.52 -4.70 -5.91
CA THR A 161 3.16 -4.81 -7.33
C THR A 161 4.01 -3.92 -8.25
N THR A 162 5.03 -3.26 -7.71
CA THR A 162 5.94 -2.44 -8.50
C THR A 162 6.63 -3.27 -9.58
N GLY A 163 6.58 -2.79 -10.82
CA GLY A 163 7.18 -3.48 -11.98
C GLY A 163 6.41 -4.69 -12.49
N LEU A 164 5.21 -4.97 -12.00
CA LEU A 164 4.33 -6.00 -12.54
C LEU A 164 3.46 -5.44 -13.68
N ASP A 165 3.21 -6.28 -14.68
CA ASP A 165 2.21 -6.00 -15.69
C ASP A 165 0.79 -5.97 -15.08
N PRO A 166 -0.22 -5.39 -15.76
CA PRO A 166 -1.57 -5.24 -15.21
C PRO A 166 -2.23 -6.55 -14.80
N ASP A 167 -2.02 -7.63 -15.56
CA ASP A 167 -2.64 -8.93 -15.26
C ASP A 167 -2.00 -9.57 -14.03
N ALA A 168 -0.67 -9.59 -13.94
CA ALA A 168 0.06 -10.08 -12.77
C ALA A 168 -0.28 -9.27 -11.51
N ARG A 169 -0.48 -7.95 -11.64
CA ARG A 169 -0.92 -7.08 -10.55
C ARG A 169 -2.30 -7.49 -10.02
N GLN A 170 -3.27 -7.72 -10.92
CA GLN A 170 -4.61 -8.17 -10.54
C GLN A 170 -4.59 -9.54 -9.82
N GLU A 171 -3.77 -10.48 -10.30
CA GLU A 171 -3.63 -11.78 -9.65
C GLU A 171 -2.99 -11.65 -8.28
N PHE A 172 -1.98 -10.79 -8.12
CA PHE A 172 -1.36 -10.54 -6.83
C PHE A 172 -2.34 -9.91 -5.82
N TRP A 173 -3.18 -8.98 -6.27
CA TRP A 173 -4.24 -8.39 -5.43
C TRP A 173 -5.25 -9.43 -4.96
N ARG A 174 -5.63 -10.40 -5.81
CA ARG A 174 -6.49 -11.53 -5.38
C ARG A 174 -5.82 -12.34 -4.27
N SER A 175 -4.51 -12.58 -4.38
CA SER A 175 -3.75 -13.29 -3.36
C SER A 175 -3.78 -12.54 -2.01
N ILE A 176 -3.64 -11.20 -2.01
CA ILE A 176 -3.75 -10.38 -0.79
C ILE A 176 -5.16 -10.47 -0.19
N ALA A 177 -6.20 -10.38 -1.02
CA ALA A 177 -7.58 -10.51 -0.55
C ALA A 177 -7.84 -11.88 0.11
N THR A 178 -7.27 -12.96 -0.44
CA THR A 178 -7.34 -14.31 0.14
C THR A 178 -6.65 -14.37 1.51
N LEU A 179 -5.52 -13.69 1.69
CA LEU A 179 -4.85 -13.61 3.00
C LEU A 179 -5.76 -12.98 4.06
N LYS A 180 -6.43 -11.88 3.73
CA LYS A 180 -7.39 -11.25 4.63
C LYS A 180 -8.53 -12.20 4.99
N GLN A 181 -9.11 -12.89 4.01
CA GLN A 181 -10.19 -13.86 4.23
C GLN A 181 -9.76 -15.01 5.16
N SER A 182 -8.49 -15.39 5.14
CA SER A 182 -7.93 -16.39 6.06
C SER A 182 -7.66 -15.85 7.48
N GLY A 183 -8.02 -14.59 7.76
CA GLY A 183 -7.81 -13.93 9.06
C GLY A 183 -6.40 -13.38 9.29
N CYS A 184 -5.56 -13.34 8.26
CA CYS A 184 -4.25 -12.72 8.33
C CYS A 184 -4.38 -11.19 8.23
N SER A 185 -3.68 -10.45 9.08
CA SER A 185 -3.57 -9.00 8.94
C SER A 185 -2.48 -8.66 7.93
N VAL A 186 -2.67 -7.59 7.16
CA VAL A 186 -1.70 -7.16 6.15
C VAL A 186 -1.33 -5.70 6.37
N LEU A 187 -0.04 -5.40 6.35
CA LEU A 187 0.46 -4.05 6.24
C LEU A 187 1.16 -3.91 4.91
N LEU A 188 0.69 -2.99 4.06
CA LEU A 188 1.29 -2.77 2.75
C LEU A 188 1.76 -1.32 2.59
N THR A 189 2.87 -1.14 1.89
CA THR A 189 3.28 0.16 1.38
C THR A 189 2.99 0.23 -0.11
N THR A 190 2.57 1.36 -0.58
CA THR A 190 2.39 1.60 -2.02
C THR A 190 2.47 3.09 -2.34
N HIS A 191 2.78 3.40 -3.58
CA HIS A 191 2.59 4.71 -4.19
C HIS A 191 1.47 4.68 -5.25
N TYR A 192 0.90 3.51 -5.55
CA TYR A 192 -0.23 3.36 -6.45
C TYR A 192 -1.56 3.59 -5.72
N MET A 193 -2.31 4.60 -6.17
CA MET A 193 -3.58 5.01 -5.56
C MET A 193 -4.67 3.94 -5.70
N ASP A 194 -4.73 3.31 -6.88
CA ASP A 194 -5.68 2.24 -7.20
C ASP A 194 -5.46 1.00 -6.32
N GLU A 195 -4.21 0.64 -6.06
CA GLU A 195 -3.86 -0.44 -5.14
C GLU A 195 -4.30 -0.11 -3.71
N ALA A 196 -3.95 1.10 -3.24
CA ALA A 196 -4.32 1.57 -1.91
C ALA A 196 -5.85 1.59 -1.73
N GLN A 197 -6.58 2.13 -2.69
CA GLN A 197 -8.04 2.25 -2.65
C GLN A 197 -8.74 0.89 -2.69
N ARG A 198 -8.21 -0.05 -3.46
CA ARG A 198 -8.83 -1.36 -3.68
C ARG A 198 -8.58 -2.35 -2.54
N LEU A 199 -7.39 -2.31 -1.95
CA LEU A 199 -6.96 -3.35 -1.00
C LEU A 199 -7.15 -2.94 0.45
N SER A 200 -6.95 -1.67 0.78
CA SER A 200 -6.85 -1.24 2.17
C SER A 200 -8.22 -1.00 2.81
N ASP A 201 -8.38 -1.51 4.03
CA ASP A 201 -9.50 -1.13 4.90
C ASP A 201 -9.31 0.29 5.44
N ARG A 202 -8.05 0.62 5.72
CA ARG A 202 -7.65 1.93 6.22
C ARG A 202 -6.27 2.29 5.67
N LEU A 203 -6.09 3.57 5.42
CA LEU A 203 -4.85 4.17 4.92
C LEU A 203 -4.25 5.12 5.95
N LEU A 204 -2.93 5.16 5.98
CA LEU A 204 -2.17 6.28 6.49
C LEU A 204 -1.51 7.00 5.31
N LEU A 205 -1.80 8.28 5.16
CA LEU A 205 -1.19 9.11 4.13
C LEU A 205 0.09 9.73 4.70
N LEU A 206 1.24 9.33 4.14
CA LEU A 206 2.55 9.83 4.57
C LEU A 206 3.08 10.89 3.60
N GLN A 207 3.59 11.98 4.17
CA GLN A 207 4.35 12.99 3.43
C GLN A 207 5.51 13.49 4.30
N LYS A 208 6.72 13.50 3.74
CA LYS A 208 7.93 14.00 4.43
C LYS A 208 8.13 13.44 5.84
N GLY A 209 7.82 12.17 6.03
CA GLY A 209 7.98 11.46 7.30
C GLY A 209 6.86 11.65 8.32
N VAL A 210 5.80 12.37 8.01
CA VAL A 210 4.63 12.64 8.88
C VAL A 210 3.39 11.97 8.32
N VAL A 211 2.50 11.52 9.19
CA VAL A 211 1.13 11.14 8.81
C VAL A 211 0.31 12.40 8.64
N VAL A 212 -0.10 12.72 7.41
CA VAL A 212 -0.91 13.92 7.10
C VAL A 212 -2.39 13.67 7.28
N ASP A 213 -2.85 12.43 7.07
CA ASP A 213 -4.22 12.01 7.33
C ASP A 213 -4.33 10.48 7.40
N GLN A 214 -5.45 9.97 7.93
CA GLN A 214 -5.74 8.54 7.98
C GLN A 214 -7.25 8.27 7.98
N GLY A 215 -7.65 7.13 7.42
CA GLY A 215 -9.06 6.72 7.38
C GLY A 215 -9.31 5.63 6.34
N ALA A 216 -10.56 5.16 6.26
CA ALA A 216 -10.95 4.31 5.15
C ALA A 216 -10.87 5.10 3.83
N PRO A 217 -10.45 4.46 2.71
CA PRO A 217 -10.31 5.16 1.42
C PRO A 217 -11.54 5.97 1.02
N ALA A 218 -12.73 5.38 1.13
CA ALA A 218 -13.98 6.05 0.78
C ALA A 218 -14.30 7.25 1.69
N ASP A 219 -13.98 7.15 2.99
CA ASP A 219 -14.20 8.24 3.95
C ASP A 219 -13.23 9.40 3.71
N LEU A 220 -11.95 9.09 3.39
CA LEU A 220 -10.96 10.10 3.02
C LEU A 220 -11.42 10.87 1.78
N ILE A 221 -11.84 10.16 0.73
CA ILE A 221 -12.31 10.77 -0.52
C ILE A 221 -13.51 11.68 -0.23
N ARG A 222 -14.56 11.15 0.42
CA ARG A 222 -15.78 11.90 0.68
C ARG A 222 -15.55 13.13 1.56
N ARG A 223 -14.75 13.01 2.62
CA ARG A 223 -14.49 14.07 3.58
C ARG A 223 -13.60 15.17 3.01
N ILE A 224 -12.62 14.82 2.19
CA ILE A 224 -11.60 15.74 1.70
C ILE A 224 -12.02 16.36 0.37
N ILE A 225 -12.52 15.58 -0.58
CA ILE A 225 -12.86 16.05 -1.93
C ILE A 225 -14.38 16.21 -2.10
N GLY A 226 -15.15 15.23 -1.68
CA GLY A 226 -16.55 15.03 -2.02
C GLY A 226 -16.73 13.75 -2.82
N ALA A 227 -17.96 13.48 -3.31
CA ALA A 227 -18.25 12.28 -4.06
C ALA A 227 -17.69 12.31 -5.49
N GLU A 228 -17.68 13.48 -6.10
CA GLU A 228 -17.36 13.65 -7.52
C GLU A 228 -16.51 14.89 -7.78
N VAL A 229 -15.91 14.93 -8.94
CA VAL A 229 -15.19 16.09 -9.50
C VAL A 229 -15.64 16.36 -10.93
N ALA A 230 -15.58 17.61 -11.32
CA ALA A 230 -15.69 18.07 -12.71
C ALA A 230 -14.30 18.25 -13.30
N GLU A 231 -14.09 17.79 -14.51
CA GLU A 231 -12.92 18.10 -15.35
C GLU A 231 -13.38 19.01 -16.49
N ILE A 232 -12.77 20.19 -16.61
CA ILE A 232 -13.13 21.21 -17.58
C ILE A 232 -11.91 21.69 -18.34
N GLU A 233 -11.99 21.80 -19.66
CA GLU A 233 -10.93 22.26 -20.55
C GLU A 233 -11.42 23.44 -21.42
N GLY A 234 -10.49 24.26 -21.90
CA GLY A 234 -10.78 25.35 -22.82
C GLY A 234 -11.42 26.59 -22.16
N VAL A 235 -11.28 26.73 -20.86
CA VAL A 235 -11.81 27.86 -20.08
C VAL A 235 -10.67 28.61 -19.40
N ASP A 236 -10.82 29.92 -19.22
CA ASP A 236 -9.87 30.74 -18.49
C ASP A 236 -9.80 30.35 -17.02
N GLN A 237 -8.56 30.29 -16.48
CA GLN A 237 -8.31 29.94 -15.09
C GLN A 237 -9.05 30.87 -14.11
N GLU A 238 -9.07 32.18 -14.36
CA GLU A 238 -9.72 33.14 -13.47
C GLU A 238 -11.23 32.90 -13.34
N VAL A 239 -11.86 32.38 -14.41
CA VAL A 239 -13.29 32.06 -14.40
C VAL A 239 -13.56 30.84 -13.52
N VAL A 240 -12.77 29.76 -13.70
CA VAL A 240 -12.91 28.54 -12.89
C VAL A 240 -12.61 28.83 -11.43
N GLN A 241 -11.52 29.57 -11.18
CA GLN A 241 -11.13 29.97 -9.82
C GLN A 241 -12.25 30.72 -9.11
N ARG A 242 -12.82 31.76 -9.74
CA ARG A 242 -13.91 32.53 -9.15
C ARG A 242 -15.14 31.69 -8.83
N LEU A 243 -15.52 30.76 -9.71
CA LEU A 243 -16.64 29.85 -9.46
C LEU A 243 -16.35 28.91 -8.30
N ALA A 244 -15.16 28.32 -8.26
CA ALA A 244 -14.77 27.41 -7.19
C ALA A 244 -14.66 28.11 -5.84
N GLU A 245 -14.08 29.33 -5.79
CA GLU A 245 -14.01 30.16 -4.57
C GLU A 245 -15.39 30.59 -4.08
N ALA A 246 -16.28 30.98 -4.99
CA ALA A 246 -17.67 31.36 -4.64
C ALA A 246 -18.45 30.18 -4.06
N ALA A 247 -18.19 28.96 -4.55
CA ALA A 247 -18.76 27.71 -4.05
C ALA A 247 -18.03 27.17 -2.80
N GLY A 248 -16.87 27.71 -2.44
CA GLY A 248 -16.04 27.21 -1.33
C GLY A 248 -15.46 25.83 -1.56
N VAL A 249 -15.22 25.43 -2.81
CA VAL A 249 -14.77 24.09 -3.20
C VAL A 249 -13.31 24.08 -3.62
N TRP A 250 -12.70 22.90 -3.52
CA TRP A 250 -11.33 22.69 -4.01
C TRP A 250 -11.30 22.64 -5.54
N TRP A 251 -10.27 23.25 -6.09
CA TRP A 251 -9.96 23.18 -7.52
C TRP A 251 -8.46 23.16 -7.76
N ARG A 252 -8.04 22.71 -8.93
CA ARG A 252 -6.64 22.78 -9.38
C ARG A 252 -6.53 22.76 -10.91
N PRO A 253 -5.41 23.26 -11.48
CA PRO A 253 -5.02 22.96 -12.86
C PRO A 253 -4.77 21.47 -13.07
N LEU A 254 -5.15 20.94 -14.25
CA LEU A 254 -4.85 19.60 -14.71
C LEU A 254 -4.59 19.62 -16.22
N GLY A 255 -3.33 19.44 -16.65
CA GLY A 255 -2.96 19.53 -18.06
C GLY A 255 -3.35 20.89 -18.67
N GLN A 256 -4.24 20.89 -19.67
CA GLN A 256 -4.77 22.09 -20.32
C GLN A 256 -6.13 22.54 -19.73
N GLY A 257 -6.53 21.97 -18.62
CA GLY A 257 -7.81 22.24 -17.97
C GLY A 257 -7.72 22.32 -16.46
N PHE A 258 -8.84 22.02 -15.80
CA PHE A 258 -8.99 22.14 -14.36
C PHE A 258 -9.83 21.00 -13.81
N VAL A 259 -9.53 20.60 -12.58
CA VAL A 259 -10.39 19.74 -11.76
C VAL A 259 -11.04 20.60 -10.67
N VAL A 260 -12.35 20.45 -10.51
CA VAL A 260 -13.15 21.16 -9.51
C VAL A 260 -13.93 20.12 -8.71
N SER A 261 -13.83 20.14 -7.38
CA SER A 261 -14.63 19.23 -6.55
C SER A 261 -16.11 19.59 -6.61
N LEU A 262 -16.96 18.56 -6.65
CA LEU A 262 -18.41 18.68 -6.65
C LEU A 262 -18.93 18.04 -5.36
N PRO A 263 -19.21 18.83 -4.29
CA PRO A 263 -19.84 18.31 -3.09
C PRO A 263 -21.22 17.74 -3.38
N ASP A 264 -21.68 16.84 -2.53
CA ASP A 264 -23.04 16.31 -2.61
C ASP A 264 -24.05 17.45 -2.67
N HIS A 265 -24.93 17.45 -3.70
CA HIS A 265 -26.00 18.46 -3.95
C HIS A 265 -25.56 19.80 -4.57
N ASP A 266 -24.36 19.96 -5.12
CA ASP A 266 -23.95 21.21 -5.75
C ASP A 266 -24.43 21.33 -7.22
N ALA A 267 -25.75 21.23 -7.41
CA ALA A 267 -26.38 21.46 -8.71
C ALA A 267 -26.08 22.87 -9.28
N PRO A 268 -26.03 23.95 -8.46
CA PRO A 268 -25.69 25.29 -8.95
C PRO A 268 -24.30 25.39 -9.55
N LEU A 269 -23.26 24.84 -8.88
CA LEU A 269 -21.89 24.86 -9.43
C LEU A 269 -21.79 24.05 -10.73
N TRP A 270 -22.38 22.86 -10.76
CA TRP A 270 -22.41 22.05 -11.97
C TRP A 270 -23.09 22.76 -13.14
N GLN A 271 -24.25 23.42 -12.92
CA GLN A 271 -24.93 24.21 -13.92
C GLN A 271 -24.08 25.41 -14.39
N ALA A 272 -23.40 26.09 -13.46
CA ALA A 272 -22.51 27.20 -13.80
C ALA A 272 -21.34 26.72 -14.68
N LEU A 273 -20.74 25.57 -14.38
CA LEU A 273 -19.69 24.98 -15.20
C LEU A 273 -20.18 24.56 -16.58
N GLN A 274 -21.41 24.02 -16.69
CA GLN A 274 -22.04 23.69 -17.96
C GLN A 274 -22.33 24.90 -18.87
N ALA A 275 -22.54 26.05 -18.28
CA ALA A 275 -22.81 27.29 -19.01
C ALA A 275 -21.53 27.94 -19.59
N LEU A 276 -20.34 27.47 -19.20
CA LEU A 276 -19.08 27.99 -19.71
C LEU A 276 -18.80 27.51 -21.15
N PRO A 277 -18.18 28.34 -22.00
CA PRO A 277 -17.77 27.95 -23.35
C PRO A 277 -16.54 27.02 -23.31
N SER A 278 -16.71 25.85 -22.75
CA SER A 278 -15.66 24.84 -22.59
C SER A 278 -15.54 23.96 -23.85
N THR A 279 -14.32 23.51 -24.14
CA THR A 279 -14.07 22.52 -25.21
C THR A 279 -14.42 21.10 -24.74
N ARG A 280 -14.29 20.86 -23.46
CA ARG A 280 -14.63 19.58 -22.81
C ARG A 280 -15.09 19.82 -21.39
N LEU A 281 -16.17 19.19 -20.99
CA LEU A 281 -16.64 19.10 -19.61
C LEU A 281 -17.05 17.65 -19.32
N SER A 282 -16.47 17.06 -18.28
CA SER A 282 -16.82 15.73 -17.82
C SER A 282 -16.95 15.68 -16.29
N ARG A 283 -17.71 14.70 -15.82
CA ARG A 283 -17.93 14.44 -14.40
C ARG A 283 -17.45 13.01 -14.11
N ARG A 284 -16.66 12.85 -13.07
CA ARG A 284 -16.19 11.54 -12.60
C ARG A 284 -16.25 11.41 -11.09
N GLN A 285 -16.20 10.18 -10.61
CA GLN A 285 -16.01 9.90 -9.20
C GLN A 285 -14.67 10.47 -8.73
N ALA A 286 -14.65 11.09 -7.54
CA ALA A 286 -13.42 11.49 -6.88
C ALA A 286 -12.62 10.25 -6.43
N ASN A 287 -11.30 10.35 -6.41
CA ASN A 287 -10.41 9.26 -6.07
C ASN A 287 -9.32 9.69 -5.05
N LEU A 288 -8.46 8.75 -4.65
CA LEU A 288 -7.37 9.03 -3.72
C LEU A 288 -6.31 9.97 -4.28
N GLU A 289 -6.16 10.06 -5.60
CA GLU A 289 -5.24 11.02 -6.23
C GLU A 289 -5.68 12.45 -5.95
N ASP A 290 -6.98 12.73 -6.10
CA ASP A 290 -7.55 14.04 -5.77
C ASP A 290 -7.31 14.39 -4.29
N VAL A 291 -7.48 13.40 -3.39
CA VAL A 291 -7.21 13.55 -1.95
C VAL A 291 -5.75 13.92 -1.70
N PHE A 292 -4.85 13.14 -2.28
CA PHE A 292 -3.42 13.33 -2.08
C PHE A 292 -2.95 14.69 -2.58
N LEU A 293 -3.40 15.08 -3.77
CA LEU A 293 -3.10 16.37 -4.37
C LEU A 293 -3.62 17.55 -3.54
N ARG A 294 -4.83 17.43 -3.01
CA ARG A 294 -5.38 18.46 -2.12
C ARG A 294 -4.57 18.60 -0.83
N LEU A 295 -4.14 17.51 -0.22
CA LEU A 295 -3.40 17.52 1.04
C LEU A 295 -1.94 17.94 0.90
N THR A 296 -1.32 17.64 -0.23
CA THR A 296 0.14 17.76 -0.38
C THR A 296 0.57 18.83 -1.38
N GLY A 297 -0.31 19.20 -2.30
CA GLY A 297 -0.03 20.10 -3.42
C GLY A 297 0.94 19.49 -4.45
N GLN A 298 1.25 18.19 -4.37
CA GLN A 298 2.22 17.51 -5.24
C GLN A 298 1.61 16.25 -5.83
N GLU A 299 1.87 15.98 -7.11
CA GLU A 299 1.56 14.69 -7.73
C GLU A 299 2.49 13.61 -7.16
N LEU A 300 1.97 12.38 -7.05
CA LEU A 300 2.84 11.23 -6.87
C LEU A 300 3.59 11.04 -8.20
N ALA A 301 4.88 11.27 -8.20
CA ALA A 301 5.70 10.94 -9.36
C ALA A 301 5.69 9.41 -9.54
N ASP A 302 5.43 8.98 -10.77
CA ASP A 302 5.51 7.58 -11.20
C ASP A 302 6.90 6.98 -11.00
#